data_959275973b669daa46b5209ee7a1a154
#
_entry.id   959275973b669daa46b5209ee7a1a154
#
_cell.length_a   1.000
_cell.length_b   1.000
_cell.length_c   1.000
_cell.angle_alpha   90.00
_cell.angle_beta   90.00
_cell.angle_gamma   90.00
#
_symmetry.space_group_name_H-M   'P 1'
#
loop_
_entity.id
_entity.type
_entity.pdbx_description
1 polymer ?
#
loop_
_entity_poly.entity_id
_entity_poly.type
_entity_poly.pdbx_seq_one_letter_code
_entity_poly.pdbx_strand_id
1 'polypeptide(L)'
;MKAKWLYGSILASAIAIPAFGQISVTIGNPPPPIRYEVRPAMPGAGYVWVDGYWGVHGGRYVWVPGVWQRPPYAGAYWSHPHYDHYSNGWQMHEGHWDHEDHGDHHDEHHDDHHGH
;
A
#
# COMPACT_ATOMS: atom_id res chain seq x y z
N MET A 1 -28.08 34.04 36.29
CA MET A 1 -27.94 33.77 35.51
C MET A 1 -27.38 32.86 35.08
N LYS A 2 -27.48 32.23 34.59
CA LYS A 2 -27.02 31.37 34.25
C LYS A 2 -26.70 30.97 33.14
N ALA A 3 -25.93 30.91 32.82
CA ALA A 3 -25.39 30.56 31.73
C ALA A 3 -25.36 29.19 31.44
N LYS A 4 -25.80 28.84 30.90
CA LYS A 4 -25.76 27.77 30.54
C LYS A 4 -25.17 27.33 29.56
N TRP A 5 -24.48 26.93 29.49
CA TRP A 5 -23.72 26.47 28.74
C TRP A 5 -23.75 25.37 28.23
N LEU A 6 -23.91 25.09 27.61
CA LEU A 6 -23.86 24.34 27.00
C LEU A 6 -23.19 23.91 26.15
N TYR A 7 -22.60 23.55 26.08
CA TYR A 7 -21.92 23.08 25.36
C TYR A 7 -21.81 22.17 24.86
N GLY A 8 -21.78 21.95 24.40
CA GLY A 8 -21.29 21.37 23.89
C GLY A 8 -21.03 20.49 23.30
N SER A 9 -21.38 20.02 23.17
CA SER A 9 -21.46 19.06 22.49
C SER A 9 -20.70 18.98 21.39
N ILE A 10 -19.74 18.75 21.63
CA ILE A 10 -19.00 18.43 20.80
C ILE A 10 -19.12 17.26 20.26
N LEU A 11 -19.54 17.11 19.50
CA LEU A 11 -19.49 16.34 18.68
C LEU A 11 -18.37 16.00 18.15
N ALA A 12 -17.72 15.34 18.70
CA ALA A 12 -16.82 14.54 18.10
C ALA A 12 -17.52 13.70 17.17
N SER A 13 -17.75 14.19 16.15
CA SER A 13 -18.10 13.35 15.13
C SER A 13 -16.94 12.55 14.86
N ALA A 14 -16.91 11.45 15.38
CA ALA A 14 -16.12 10.43 14.92
C ALA A 14 -16.48 10.24 13.49
N ILE A 15 -15.70 10.76 12.68
CA ILE A 15 -15.79 10.46 11.34
C ILE A 15 -15.37 9.07 11.23
N ALA A 16 -16.29 8.23 11.21
CA ALA A 16 -16.04 6.92 10.75
C ALA A 16 -15.63 7.07 9.33
N ILE A 17 -14.38 7.13 9.13
CA ILE A 17 -13.84 6.96 7.82
C ILE A 17 -14.22 5.56 7.43
N PRO A 18 -15.08 5.40 6.48
CA PRO A 18 -15.38 4.06 6.04
C PRO A 18 -14.08 3.49 5.55
N ALA A 19 -13.68 2.44 6.17
CA ALA A 19 -12.48 1.73 5.84
C ALA A 19 -12.51 1.17 4.43
N PHE A 20 -13.55 1.50 3.68
CA PHE A 20 -13.72 1.00 2.43
C PHE A 20 -13.42 1.95 1.37
N GLY A 21 -12.87 3.03 1.68
CA GLY A 21 -12.67 4.02 0.68
C GLY A 21 -11.38 3.86 -0.02
N GLN A 22 -11.20 2.78 -0.68
CA GLN A 22 -10.28 2.86 -1.75
C GLN A 22 -10.95 3.62 -2.86
N ILE A 23 -10.81 4.93 -2.78
CA ILE A 23 -11.16 5.73 -3.93
C ILE A 23 -10.09 5.44 -4.96
N SER A 24 -10.43 4.61 -5.90
CA SER A 24 -9.56 4.37 -7.03
C SER A 24 -9.56 5.62 -7.87
N VAL A 25 -8.53 6.40 -7.74
CA VAL A 25 -8.36 7.55 -8.59
C VAL A 25 -7.75 7.09 -9.90
N THR A 26 -8.44 7.32 -10.98
CA THR A 26 -7.97 6.98 -12.31
C THR A 26 -7.36 8.21 -12.96
N ILE A 27 -6.15 8.08 -13.48
CA ILE A 27 -5.46 9.13 -14.19
C ILE A 27 -5.34 8.77 -15.66
N GLY A 28 -5.68 9.70 -16.54
CA GLY A 28 -5.65 9.44 -17.97
C GLY A 28 -4.27 9.21 -18.56
N ASN A 29 -3.23 9.77 -17.93
CA ASN A 29 -1.87 9.65 -18.41
C ASN A 29 -1.14 8.52 -17.68
N PRO A 30 -0.21 7.82 -18.37
CA PRO A 30 0.59 6.82 -17.69
C PRO A 30 1.52 7.45 -16.65
N PRO A 31 1.96 6.68 -15.64
CA PRO A 31 2.92 7.20 -14.69
C PRO A 31 4.24 7.55 -15.36
N PRO A 32 4.92 8.61 -14.89
CA PRO A 32 6.23 8.95 -15.42
C PRO A 32 7.26 7.85 -15.14
N PRO A 33 8.39 7.86 -15.83
CA PRO A 33 9.46 6.91 -15.53
C PRO A 33 9.94 7.04 -14.09
N ILE A 34 10.31 5.91 -13.50
CA ILE A 34 10.82 5.87 -12.13
C ILE A 34 12.08 6.72 -12.04
N ARG A 35 12.18 7.51 -10.98
CA ARG A 35 13.37 8.30 -10.70
C ARG A 35 14.42 7.44 -10.03
N TYR A 36 15.65 7.64 -10.42
CA TYR A 36 16.77 7.04 -9.74
C TYR A 36 17.15 7.92 -8.56
N GLU A 37 17.18 7.35 -7.38
CA GLU A 37 17.58 8.04 -6.17
C GLU A 37 18.81 7.37 -5.59
N VAL A 38 19.67 8.16 -5.00
CA VAL A 38 20.79 7.62 -4.24
C VAL A 38 20.21 7.09 -2.92
N ARG A 39 20.36 5.80 -2.70
CA ARG A 39 19.92 5.19 -1.46
C ARG A 39 20.83 5.61 -0.33
N PRO A 40 20.33 6.27 0.72
CA PRO A 40 21.16 6.58 1.88
C PRO A 40 21.66 5.33 2.59
N ALA A 41 22.66 5.48 3.42
CA ALA A 41 23.14 4.35 4.20
C ALA A 41 22.04 3.81 5.12
N MET A 42 22.01 2.50 5.27
CA MET A 42 21.08 1.85 6.17
C MET A 42 21.27 2.37 7.60
N PRO A 43 20.23 2.89 8.26
CA PRO A 43 20.38 3.46 9.59
C PRO A 43 20.68 2.44 10.69
N GLY A 44 20.44 1.17 10.44
CA GLY A 44 20.71 0.10 11.39
C GLY A 44 20.29 -1.23 10.85
N ALA A 45 20.53 -2.29 11.61
CA ALA A 45 20.11 -3.62 11.22
C ALA A 45 18.58 -3.76 11.26
N GLY A 46 18.04 -4.57 10.38
CA GLY A 46 16.61 -4.85 10.35
C GLY A 46 15.77 -3.86 9.58
N TYR A 47 16.36 -2.88 8.93
CA TYR A 47 15.63 -1.97 8.06
C TYR A 47 15.50 -2.55 6.66
N VAL A 48 14.40 -2.27 6.02
CA VAL A 48 14.12 -2.65 4.64
C VAL A 48 14.00 -1.39 3.81
N TRP A 49 14.59 -1.40 2.63
CA TRP A 49 14.47 -0.27 1.71
C TRP A 49 13.12 -0.35 1.00
N VAL A 50 12.37 0.73 1.12
CA VAL A 50 11.12 0.93 0.40
C VAL A 50 11.42 1.90 -0.73
N ASP A 51 11.38 1.41 -1.96
CA ASP A 51 11.69 2.23 -3.12
C ASP A 51 10.72 3.39 -3.28
N GLY A 52 11.23 4.50 -3.81
CA GLY A 52 10.38 5.59 -4.20
C GLY A 52 9.41 5.20 -5.32
N TYR A 53 8.35 5.90 -5.42
CA TYR A 53 7.32 5.63 -6.42
C TYR A 53 6.52 6.89 -6.75
N TRP A 54 5.78 6.81 -7.84
CA TRP A 54 4.86 7.88 -8.19
C TRP A 54 3.52 7.64 -7.49
N GLY A 55 3.26 8.44 -6.47
CA GLY A 55 1.96 8.45 -5.82
C GLY A 55 0.97 9.30 -6.59
N VAL A 56 -0.30 9.14 -6.26
CA VAL A 56 -1.36 9.94 -6.86
C VAL A 56 -1.92 10.87 -5.80
N HIS A 57 -1.88 12.17 -6.07
CA HIS A 57 -2.39 13.14 -5.15
C HIS A 57 -3.06 14.28 -5.92
N GLY A 58 -4.32 14.53 -5.64
CA GLY A 58 -5.07 15.56 -6.34
C GLY A 58 -5.17 15.34 -7.85
N GLY A 59 -5.25 14.10 -8.30
CA GLY A 59 -5.32 13.77 -9.72
C GLY A 59 -3.99 13.89 -10.45
N ARG A 60 -2.90 14.04 -9.75
CA ARG A 60 -1.57 14.20 -10.31
C ARG A 60 -0.61 13.17 -9.74
N TYR A 61 0.41 12.84 -10.54
CA TYR A 61 1.51 12.03 -10.05
C TYR A 61 2.46 12.89 -9.23
N VAL A 62 2.77 12.44 -8.02
CA VAL A 62 3.71 13.09 -7.12
C VAL A 62 4.75 12.06 -6.73
N TRP A 63 6.03 12.41 -6.86
CA TRP A 63 7.09 11.51 -6.48
C TRP A 63 7.18 11.37 -4.97
N VAL A 64 7.11 10.13 -4.48
CA VAL A 64 7.30 9.78 -3.08
C VAL A 64 8.70 9.18 -2.95
N PRO A 65 9.62 9.82 -2.23
CA PRO A 65 10.99 9.32 -2.11
C PRO A 65 11.06 7.99 -1.40
N GLY A 66 12.06 7.20 -1.76
CA GLY A 66 12.33 5.96 -1.05
C GLY A 66 12.81 6.23 0.38
N VAL A 67 12.53 5.29 1.26
CA VAL A 67 12.89 5.39 2.68
C VAL A 67 13.31 4.04 3.22
N TRP A 68 14.18 4.07 4.22
CA TRP A 68 14.44 2.90 5.05
C TRP A 68 13.33 2.79 6.09
N GLN A 69 12.76 1.61 6.22
CA GLN A 69 11.64 1.40 7.12
C GLN A 69 11.79 0.06 7.85
N ARG A 70 11.37 0.04 9.10
CA ARG A 70 11.32 -1.22 9.83
C ARG A 70 10.08 -2.01 9.43
N PRO A 71 10.24 -3.30 9.08
CA PRO A 71 9.08 -4.13 8.83
C PRO A 71 8.18 -4.20 10.07
N PRO A 72 6.87 -4.25 9.89
CA PRO A 72 5.94 -4.31 11.04
C PRO A 72 5.96 -5.63 11.79
N TYR A 73 6.51 -6.68 11.18
CA TYR A 73 6.65 -7.99 11.81
C TYR A 73 7.83 -8.74 11.18
N ALA A 74 8.30 -9.77 11.86
CA ALA A 74 9.42 -10.55 11.39
C ALA A 74 9.08 -11.28 10.09
N GLY A 75 9.98 -11.21 9.12
CA GLY A 75 9.76 -11.85 7.82
C GLY A 75 8.90 -11.06 6.85
N ALA A 76 8.48 -9.87 7.23
CA ALA A 76 7.73 -9.02 6.31
C ALA A 76 8.62 -8.52 5.18
N TYR A 77 8.09 -8.48 3.97
CA TYR A 77 8.73 -7.86 2.84
C TYR A 77 7.81 -6.83 2.20
N TRP A 78 8.40 -5.85 1.54
CA TRP A 78 7.65 -4.79 0.90
C TRP A 78 7.21 -5.20 -0.50
N SER A 79 5.91 -5.15 -0.73
CA SER A 79 5.32 -5.34 -2.04
C SER A 79 5.13 -3.99 -2.71
N HIS A 80 5.77 -3.78 -3.85
CA HIS A 80 5.81 -2.48 -4.51
C HIS A 80 4.44 -2.02 -4.99
N PRO A 81 4.16 -0.72 -4.95
CA PRO A 81 2.99 -0.21 -5.64
C PRO A 81 3.13 -0.43 -7.14
N HIS A 82 2.03 -0.63 -7.81
CA HIS A 82 2.01 -0.81 -9.25
C HIS A 82 0.82 -0.09 -9.87
N TYR A 83 0.89 0.08 -11.17
CA TYR A 83 -0.14 0.76 -11.93
C TYR A 83 -0.70 -0.19 -12.96
N ASP A 84 -2.01 -0.24 -13.05
CA ASP A 84 -2.69 -1.02 -14.07
C ASP A 84 -3.42 -0.09 -15.03
N HIS A 85 -3.39 -0.45 -16.29
CA HIS A 85 -4.05 0.31 -17.34
C HIS A 85 -5.43 -0.27 -17.64
N TYR A 86 -6.43 0.54 -17.43
CA TYR A 86 -7.82 0.20 -17.72
C TYR A 86 -8.33 1.05 -18.87
N SER A 87 -9.52 0.73 -19.34
CA SER A 87 -10.13 1.48 -20.46
C SER A 87 -10.33 2.97 -20.17
N ASN A 88 -10.48 3.33 -18.90
CA ASN A 88 -10.69 4.72 -18.49
C ASN A 88 -9.43 5.42 -18.00
N GLY A 89 -8.29 4.76 -18.02
CA GLY A 89 -7.01 5.34 -17.59
C GLY A 89 -6.18 4.42 -16.72
N TRP A 90 -5.26 5.01 -15.98
CA TRP A 90 -4.33 4.31 -15.13
C TRP A 90 -4.75 4.38 -13.66
N GLN A 91 -4.68 3.26 -12.97
CA GLN A 91 -5.05 3.16 -11.58
C GLN A 91 -3.87 2.62 -10.77
N MET A 92 -3.57 3.31 -9.66
CA MET A 92 -2.50 2.88 -8.77
C MET A 92 -3.03 1.89 -7.75
N HIS A 93 -2.27 0.83 -7.54
CA HIS A 93 -2.44 -0.09 -6.43
C HIS A 93 -1.33 0.15 -5.43
N GLU A 94 -1.68 0.47 -4.21
CA GLU A 94 -0.73 0.85 -3.18
C GLU A 94 0.18 -0.31 -2.79
N GLY A 95 1.41 0.03 -2.43
CA GLY A 95 2.32 -0.93 -1.85
C GLY A 95 1.88 -1.35 -0.46
N HIS A 96 2.30 -2.51 -0.04
CA HIS A 96 1.95 -3.03 1.28
C HIS A 96 3.01 -4.01 1.77
N TRP A 97 2.97 -4.25 3.07
CA TRP A 97 3.80 -5.27 3.67
C TRP A 97 3.13 -6.63 3.51
N ASP A 98 3.93 -7.60 3.12
CA ASP A 98 3.47 -8.96 2.91
C ASP A 98 4.40 -9.92 3.64
N HIS A 99 3.95 -11.12 3.90
CA HIS A 99 4.78 -12.14 4.49
C HIS A 99 4.98 -13.27 3.47
N GLU A 100 6.14 -13.90 3.56
CA GLU A 100 6.35 -15.07 2.75
C GLU A 100 5.39 -16.14 3.24
N ASP A 101 4.35 -16.34 2.47
CA ASP A 101 3.62 -17.54 2.57
C ASP A 101 4.55 -18.62 2.05
N HIS A 102 5.15 -19.30 2.96
CA HIS A 102 5.59 -20.64 2.66
C HIS A 102 4.32 -21.46 2.50
N GLY A 103 3.60 -21.13 1.43
CA GLY A 103 2.48 -21.95 1.06
C GLY A 103 3.02 -23.33 0.88
N ASP A 104 2.61 -24.19 1.76
CA ASP A 104 2.66 -25.57 1.47
C ASP A 104 1.88 -25.74 0.20
N HIS A 105 2.57 -25.66 -0.90
CA HIS A 105 2.05 -26.23 -2.10
C HIS A 105 1.95 -27.71 -1.83
N HIS A 106 0.86 -28.05 -1.23
CA HIS A 106 0.44 -29.43 -1.32
C HIS A 106 0.11 -29.62 -2.79
N ASP A 107 1.14 -29.91 -3.51
CA ASP A 107 0.94 -30.56 -4.77
C ASP A 107 0.24 -31.85 -4.42
N GLU A 108 -1.06 -31.78 -4.40
CA GLU A 108 -1.79 -33.00 -4.43
C GLU A 108 -1.50 -33.62 -5.77
N HIS A 109 -0.43 -34.37 -5.78
CA HIS A 109 -0.25 -35.31 -6.84
C HIS A 109 -1.37 -36.32 -6.72
N HIS A 110 -2.42 -36.03 -7.42
CA HIS A 110 -3.33 -37.08 -7.74
C HIS A 110 -2.57 -38.02 -8.66
N ASP A 111 -1.86 -38.90 -8.03
CA ASP A 111 -1.43 -40.06 -8.73
C ASP A 111 -2.68 -40.87 -9.03
N ASP A 112 -3.24 -40.56 -10.16
CA ASP A 112 -4.19 -41.47 -10.74
C ASP A 112 -3.42 -42.69 -11.17
N HIS A 113 -3.17 -43.52 -10.24
CA HIS A 113 -2.73 -44.86 -10.57
C HIS A 113 -3.95 -45.59 -11.08
N HIS A 114 -4.15 -45.46 -12.37
CA HIS A 114 -4.92 -46.46 -13.03
C HIS A 114 -4.04 -47.68 -13.12
N GLY A 115 -3.88 -48.34 -12.03
CA GLY A 115 -3.30 -49.63 -12.05
C GLY A 115 -4.29 -50.64 -12.56
N HIS A 116 -3.92 -51.33 -13.52
CA HIS A 116 -4.64 -52.54 -13.88
C HIS A 116 -4.30 -53.64 -12.92
#